data_21a2a35bb290dc074108f31fe48d93a3
#
_entry.id   21a2a35bb290dc074108f31fe48d93a3
#
_cell.length_a   1.000
_cell.length_b   1.000
_cell.length_c   1.000
_cell.angle_alpha   90.00
_cell.angle_beta   90.00
_cell.angle_gamma   90.00
#
_symmetry.space_group_name_H-M   'P 1'
#
loop_
_entity.id
_entity.type
_entity.pdbx_description
1 polymer ?
#
loop_
_entity_poly.entity_id
_entity_poly.type
_entity_poly.pdbx_seq_one_letter_code
_entity_poly.pdbx_strand_id
1 'polypeptide(L)'
;MSTETHWNRVYTDKAVTQVSWFQLHASQSIQLIQSLKLEPDAAIIDIGAGASILADELLDLGYRHLTVLDISNMALRQSQQRLGDRAHLIHWKVADLLSVEFEPETYQVWHDRAVFHFLTQPQEQKSYIQQVKTAVQPLGYVIVATFAEDGPVQCSGLEVQRYSIAQLQQQFAEPDFRLV
;
A
#
# COMPACT_ATOMS: atom_id res chain seq x y z
N MET A 1 -15.13 -10.11 -14.27
CA MET A 1 -15.41 -8.92 -13.39
C MET A 1 -14.09 -8.22 -13.25
N SER A 2 -14.01 -6.90 -13.42
CA SER A 2 -12.75 -6.18 -13.25
C SER A 2 -12.30 -6.17 -11.79
N THR A 3 -11.00 -6.01 -11.55
CA THR A 3 -10.41 -5.93 -10.20
C THR A 3 -11.05 -4.78 -9.40
N GLU A 4 -11.26 -3.63 -10.03
CA GLU A 4 -11.96 -2.49 -9.44
C GLU A 4 -13.39 -2.85 -8.99
N THR A 5 -14.18 -3.48 -9.87
CA THR A 5 -15.56 -3.89 -9.54
C THR A 5 -15.59 -4.88 -8.36
N HIS A 6 -14.63 -5.81 -8.32
CA HIS A 6 -14.49 -6.76 -7.21
C HIS A 6 -14.28 -6.02 -5.88
N TRP A 7 -13.28 -5.13 -5.81
CA TRP A 7 -12.94 -4.42 -4.58
C TRP A 7 -14.02 -3.42 -4.16
N ASN A 8 -14.62 -2.69 -5.10
CA ASN A 8 -15.77 -1.83 -4.79
C ASN A 8 -16.91 -2.62 -4.14
N ARG A 9 -17.20 -3.84 -4.65
CA ARG A 9 -18.21 -4.71 -4.06
C ARG A 9 -17.82 -5.18 -2.65
N VAL A 10 -16.58 -5.60 -2.43
CA VAL A 10 -16.10 -6.03 -1.11
C VAL A 10 -16.32 -4.93 -0.07
N TYR A 11 -15.97 -3.68 -0.38
CA TYR A 11 -16.14 -2.54 0.53
C TYR A 11 -17.56 -1.97 0.58
N THR A 12 -18.44 -2.38 -0.33
CA THR A 12 -19.88 -2.08 -0.25
C THR A 12 -20.61 -3.10 0.63
N ASP A 13 -20.27 -4.38 0.47
CA ASP A 13 -21.03 -5.49 1.07
C ASP A 13 -20.58 -5.80 2.51
N LYS A 14 -19.35 -5.39 2.90
CA LYS A 14 -18.77 -5.69 4.22
C LYS A 14 -18.42 -4.42 4.98
N ALA A 15 -18.73 -4.41 6.27
CA ALA A 15 -18.18 -3.38 7.16
C ALA A 15 -16.65 -3.51 7.24
N VAL A 16 -15.95 -2.39 7.42
CA VAL A 16 -14.46 -2.35 7.51
C VAL A 16 -13.92 -3.34 8.55
N THR A 17 -14.62 -3.49 9.66
CA THR A 17 -14.25 -4.40 10.76
C THR A 17 -14.47 -5.88 10.47
N GLN A 18 -15.10 -6.23 9.35
CA GLN A 18 -15.43 -7.61 8.98
C GLN A 18 -14.49 -8.20 7.93
N VAL A 19 -13.56 -7.41 7.39
CA VAL A 19 -12.56 -7.91 6.45
C VAL A 19 -11.39 -8.53 7.21
N SER A 20 -10.80 -9.61 6.68
CA SER A 20 -9.74 -10.36 7.37
C SER A 20 -8.44 -9.58 7.58
N TRP A 21 -8.23 -8.50 6.82
CA TRP A 21 -7.05 -7.63 6.92
C TRP A 21 -7.31 -6.38 7.79
N PHE A 22 -8.48 -6.28 8.41
CA PHE A 22 -8.78 -5.18 9.33
C PHE A 22 -7.78 -5.14 10.48
N GLN A 23 -7.33 -3.95 10.81
CA GLN A 23 -6.49 -3.67 11.98
C GLN A 23 -7.07 -2.46 12.72
N LEU A 24 -7.17 -2.58 14.04
CA LEU A 24 -7.54 -1.43 14.89
C LEU A 24 -6.42 -0.39 14.93
N HIS A 25 -5.18 -0.84 14.82
CA HIS A 25 -3.97 -0.05 14.74
C HIS A 25 -3.03 -0.64 13.69
N ALA A 26 -2.40 0.22 12.87
CA ALA A 26 -1.41 -0.20 11.87
C ALA A 26 -0.01 -0.37 12.49
N SER A 27 0.07 -1.03 13.66
CA SER A 27 1.24 -1.01 14.54
C SER A 27 2.55 -1.41 13.87
N GLN A 28 2.56 -2.46 13.03
CA GLN A 28 3.77 -2.89 12.32
C GLN A 28 4.21 -1.86 11.28
N SER A 29 3.27 -1.35 10.49
CA SER A 29 3.55 -0.31 9.49
C SER A 29 4.09 0.95 10.14
N ILE A 30 3.47 1.39 11.24
CA ILE A 30 3.91 2.56 12.01
C ILE A 30 5.30 2.34 12.59
N GLN A 31 5.59 1.19 13.20
CA GLN A 31 6.92 0.87 13.74
C GLN A 31 8.00 0.91 12.66
N LEU A 32 7.73 0.33 11.48
CA LEU A 32 8.66 0.34 10.35
C LEU A 32 8.91 1.79 9.89
N ILE A 33 7.85 2.57 9.65
CA ILE A 33 7.99 3.96 9.19
C ILE A 33 8.74 4.82 10.23
N GLN A 34 8.42 4.69 11.50
CA GLN A 34 9.12 5.43 12.57
C GLN A 34 10.60 5.03 12.70
N SER A 35 10.94 3.75 12.43
CA SER A 35 12.34 3.30 12.46
C SER A 35 13.22 3.98 11.42
N LEU A 36 12.62 4.49 10.34
CA LEU A 36 13.30 5.24 9.29
C LEU A 36 13.73 6.65 9.72
N LYS A 37 13.22 7.15 10.85
CA LYS A 37 13.54 8.47 11.42
C LYS A 37 13.39 9.63 10.42
N LEU A 38 12.28 9.63 9.71
CA LEU A 38 11.97 10.62 8.69
C LEU A 38 11.49 11.93 9.30
N GLU A 39 11.71 13.03 8.58
CA GLU A 39 11.16 14.33 8.93
C GLU A 39 9.63 14.36 8.66
N PRO A 40 8.87 15.23 9.35
CA PRO A 40 7.40 15.32 9.19
C PRO A 40 6.93 15.68 7.77
N ASP A 41 7.79 16.24 6.95
CA ASP A 41 7.53 16.60 5.54
C ASP A 41 7.92 15.49 4.54
N ALA A 42 8.33 14.33 5.02
CA ALA A 42 8.56 13.16 4.18
C ALA A 42 7.31 12.80 3.38
N ALA A 43 7.45 12.65 2.07
CA ALA A 43 6.36 12.22 1.21
C ALA A 43 6.18 10.70 1.30
N ILE A 44 5.02 10.26 1.79
CA ILE A 44 4.69 8.85 1.99
C ILE A 44 3.48 8.49 1.12
N ILE A 45 3.59 7.39 0.37
CA ILE A 45 2.45 6.81 -0.34
C ILE A 45 2.07 5.46 0.26
N ASP A 46 0.78 5.27 0.56
CA ASP A 46 0.18 4.00 0.98
C ASP A 46 -0.59 3.38 -0.20
N ILE A 47 -0.09 2.24 -0.67
CA ILE A 47 -0.57 1.54 -1.86
C ILE A 47 -1.60 0.49 -1.49
N GLY A 48 -2.76 0.52 -2.20
CA GLY A 48 -3.86 -0.38 -1.92
C GLY A 48 -4.34 -0.24 -0.47
N ALA A 49 -4.37 0.98 0.00
CA ALA A 49 -4.64 1.29 1.40
C ALA A 49 -6.01 0.78 1.87
N GLY A 50 -6.95 0.61 0.94
CA GLY A 50 -8.31 0.23 1.31
C GLY A 50 -8.94 1.21 2.28
N ALA A 51 -9.53 0.68 3.34
CA ALA A 51 -10.06 1.45 4.46
C ALA A 51 -9.12 1.42 5.69
N SER A 52 -7.80 1.31 5.47
CA SER A 52 -6.78 1.23 6.52
C SER A 52 -6.77 2.47 7.42
N ILE A 53 -6.40 2.26 8.69
CA ILE A 53 -6.19 3.33 9.70
C ILE A 53 -4.79 3.97 9.57
N LEU A 54 -3.90 3.46 8.71
CA LEU A 54 -2.51 3.92 8.64
C LEU A 54 -2.39 5.43 8.39
N ALA A 55 -3.18 5.95 7.45
CA ALA A 55 -3.14 7.37 7.11
C ALA A 55 -3.57 8.27 8.29
N ASP A 56 -4.55 7.82 9.09
CA ASP A 56 -4.99 8.52 10.31
C ASP A 56 -3.84 8.60 11.31
N GLU A 57 -3.17 7.47 11.57
CA GLU A 57 -2.07 7.36 12.52
C GLU A 57 -0.81 8.13 12.05
N LEU A 58 -0.54 8.16 10.74
CA LEU A 58 0.54 8.97 10.18
C LEU A 58 0.28 10.49 10.36
N LEU A 59 -0.96 10.93 10.16
CA LEU A 59 -1.35 12.32 10.47
C LEU A 59 -1.18 12.64 11.96
N ASP A 60 -1.55 11.70 12.86
CA ASP A 60 -1.38 11.87 14.30
C ASP A 60 0.10 11.96 14.71
N LEU A 61 0.98 11.31 13.98
CA LEU A 61 2.44 11.39 14.14
C LEU A 61 3.04 12.67 13.52
N GLY A 62 2.23 13.49 12.84
CA GLY A 62 2.65 14.78 12.30
C GLY A 62 3.14 14.74 10.86
N TYR A 63 3.07 13.61 10.14
CA TYR A 63 3.39 13.56 8.71
C TYR A 63 2.37 14.36 7.90
N ARG A 64 2.83 15.12 6.90
CA ARG A 64 2.01 16.12 6.20
C ARG A 64 1.84 15.85 4.70
N HIS A 65 2.71 15.07 4.10
CA HIS A 65 2.71 14.76 2.67
C HIS A 65 2.31 13.31 2.45
N LEU A 66 1.03 13.01 2.69
CA LEU A 66 0.47 11.68 2.57
C LEU A 66 -0.33 11.53 1.28
N THR A 67 -0.01 10.49 0.52
CA THR A 67 -0.81 10.02 -0.62
C THR A 67 -1.37 8.65 -0.28
N VAL A 68 -2.65 8.45 -0.57
CA VAL A 68 -3.34 7.17 -0.39
C VAL A 68 -3.90 6.74 -1.73
N LEU A 69 -3.46 5.59 -2.22
CA LEU A 69 -3.90 5.04 -3.49
C LEU A 69 -4.66 3.73 -3.27
N ASP A 70 -5.80 3.60 -3.89
CA ASP A 70 -6.53 2.33 -4.01
C ASP A 70 -7.32 2.29 -5.32
N ILE A 71 -7.53 1.09 -5.84
CA ILE A 71 -8.37 0.88 -7.02
C ILE A 71 -9.86 1.04 -6.68
N SER A 72 -10.23 0.87 -5.39
CA SER A 72 -11.60 0.98 -4.89
C SER A 72 -11.91 2.38 -4.38
N ASN A 73 -12.72 3.12 -5.12
CA ASN A 73 -13.28 4.38 -4.64
C ASN A 73 -14.12 4.20 -3.35
N MET A 74 -14.81 3.06 -3.22
CA MET A 74 -15.62 2.76 -2.03
C MET A 74 -14.76 2.64 -0.77
N ALA A 75 -13.60 2.00 -0.87
CA ALA A 75 -12.64 1.90 0.22
C ALA A 75 -12.13 3.27 0.67
N LEU A 76 -11.69 4.09 -0.28
CA LEU A 76 -11.16 5.43 0.02
C LEU A 76 -12.24 6.34 0.63
N ARG A 77 -13.48 6.26 0.17
CA ARG A 77 -14.59 7.01 0.77
C ARG A 77 -14.82 6.66 2.24
N GLN A 78 -14.67 5.39 2.63
CA GLN A 78 -14.78 4.98 4.03
C GLN A 78 -13.68 5.60 4.90
N SER A 79 -12.45 5.65 4.41
CA SER A 79 -11.33 6.33 5.08
C SER A 79 -11.56 7.84 5.17
N GLN A 80 -12.02 8.48 4.10
CA GLN A 80 -12.37 9.91 4.08
C GLN A 80 -13.47 10.24 5.07
N GLN A 81 -14.54 9.43 5.13
CA GLN A 81 -15.63 9.62 6.10
C GLN A 81 -15.15 9.49 7.54
N ARG A 82 -14.28 8.52 7.84
CA ARG A 82 -13.70 8.32 9.16
C ARG A 82 -12.83 9.51 9.58
N LEU A 83 -12.01 10.04 8.67
CA LEU A 83 -11.15 11.20 8.91
C LEU A 83 -11.92 12.51 9.05
N GLY A 84 -13.12 12.61 8.49
CA GLY A 84 -13.94 13.82 8.52
C GLY A 84 -13.19 15.03 7.93
N ASP A 85 -13.13 16.12 8.67
CA ASP A 85 -12.47 17.36 8.21
C ASP A 85 -10.97 17.17 7.93
N ARG A 86 -10.32 16.14 8.50
CA ARG A 86 -8.89 15.86 8.24
C ARG A 86 -8.62 15.21 6.90
N ALA A 87 -9.66 14.73 6.20
CA ALA A 87 -9.49 14.06 4.90
C ALA A 87 -8.84 14.97 3.84
N HIS A 88 -8.99 16.30 3.95
CA HIS A 88 -8.36 17.26 3.03
C HIS A 88 -6.82 17.34 3.16
N LEU A 89 -6.25 16.79 4.24
CA LEU A 89 -4.80 16.75 4.47
C LEU A 89 -4.11 15.63 3.71
N ILE A 90 -4.87 14.74 3.06
CA ILE A 90 -4.36 13.58 2.34
C ILE A 90 -4.67 13.73 0.85
N HIS A 91 -3.69 13.37 0.03
CA HIS A 91 -3.87 13.26 -1.42
C HIS A 91 -4.46 11.87 -1.76
N TRP A 92 -5.72 11.85 -2.20
CA TRP A 92 -6.44 10.61 -2.53
C TRP A 92 -6.33 10.29 -4.03
N LYS A 93 -5.85 9.09 -4.37
CA LYS A 93 -5.78 8.60 -5.76
C LYS A 93 -6.62 7.33 -5.91
N VAL A 94 -7.72 7.42 -6.69
CA VAL A 94 -8.46 6.23 -7.14
C VAL A 94 -7.84 5.80 -8.46
N ALA A 95 -7.04 4.74 -8.45
CA ALA A 95 -6.33 4.28 -9.64
C ALA A 95 -5.90 2.81 -9.54
N ASP A 96 -5.76 2.18 -10.69
CA ASP A 96 -5.05 0.91 -10.80
C ASP A 96 -3.55 1.18 -10.78
N LEU A 97 -2.88 0.58 -9.80
CA LEU A 97 -1.45 0.72 -9.56
C LEU A 97 -0.60 0.39 -10.80
N LEU A 98 -1.02 -0.57 -11.60
CA LEU A 98 -0.25 -1.03 -12.76
C LEU A 98 -0.35 -0.08 -13.97
N SER A 99 -1.33 0.82 -13.96
CA SER A 99 -1.59 1.73 -15.09
C SER A 99 -1.50 3.21 -14.75
N VAL A 100 -1.45 3.55 -13.45
CA VAL A 100 -1.34 4.96 -13.00
C VAL A 100 0.02 5.53 -13.36
N GLU A 101 0.04 6.78 -13.77
CA GLU A 101 1.27 7.52 -13.96
C GLU A 101 1.69 8.21 -12.66
N PHE A 102 2.94 7.99 -12.25
CA PHE A 102 3.57 8.67 -11.12
C PHE A 102 4.57 9.70 -11.62
N GLU A 103 4.56 10.86 -10.97
CA GLU A 103 5.66 11.80 -11.13
C GLU A 103 6.95 11.16 -10.59
N PRO A 104 8.06 11.26 -11.32
CA PRO A 104 9.33 10.67 -10.90
C PRO A 104 9.79 11.20 -9.54
N GLU A 105 10.43 10.34 -8.76
CA GLU A 105 11.14 10.68 -7.53
C GLU A 105 10.29 11.52 -6.55
N THR A 106 8.99 11.23 -6.47
CA THR A 106 8.05 12.00 -5.64
C THR A 106 8.04 11.54 -4.19
N TYR A 107 8.14 10.22 -3.95
CA TYR A 107 7.92 9.66 -2.62
C TYR A 107 9.21 9.25 -1.94
N GLN A 108 9.34 9.59 -0.66
CA GLN A 108 10.44 9.11 0.19
C GLN A 108 10.13 7.72 0.78
N VAL A 109 8.84 7.40 0.96
CA VAL A 109 8.40 6.08 1.39
C VAL A 109 7.28 5.59 0.49
N TRP A 110 7.47 4.37 -0.03
CA TRP A 110 6.45 3.55 -0.64
C TRP A 110 6.06 2.46 0.34
N HIS A 111 4.81 2.46 0.79
CA HIS A 111 4.27 1.46 1.69
C HIS A 111 3.22 0.62 0.97
N ASP A 112 3.38 -0.69 1.01
CA ASP A 112 2.45 -1.69 0.49
C ASP A 112 2.23 -2.79 1.53
N ARG A 113 1.02 -2.88 2.02
CA ARG A 113 0.60 -3.98 2.87
C ARG A 113 -0.49 -4.79 2.18
N ALA A 114 -0.08 -5.90 1.54
CA ALA A 114 -0.96 -6.87 0.91
C ALA A 114 -1.55 -6.44 -0.46
N VAL A 115 -0.80 -5.71 -1.29
CA VAL A 115 -1.14 -5.50 -2.71
C VAL A 115 -0.24 -6.32 -3.62
N PHE A 116 1.08 -6.29 -3.41
CA PHE A 116 2.04 -7.00 -4.24
C PHE A 116 1.73 -8.49 -4.37
N HIS A 117 1.17 -9.11 -3.37
CA HIS A 117 0.81 -10.53 -3.39
C HIS A 117 -0.37 -10.87 -4.34
N PHE A 118 -1.19 -9.91 -4.78
CA PHE A 118 -2.22 -10.12 -5.81
C PHE A 118 -1.65 -10.16 -7.22
N LEU A 119 -0.41 -9.70 -7.42
CA LEU A 119 0.26 -9.69 -8.71
C LEU A 119 0.87 -11.08 -8.95
N THR A 120 0.05 -11.98 -9.47
CA THR A 120 0.42 -13.39 -9.66
C THR A 120 1.17 -13.64 -10.96
N GLN A 121 1.14 -12.68 -11.90
CA GLN A 121 1.82 -12.79 -13.18
C GLN A 121 3.18 -12.07 -13.15
N PRO A 122 4.25 -12.69 -13.71
CA PRO A 122 5.59 -12.06 -13.70
C PRO A 122 5.61 -10.68 -14.36
N GLN A 123 4.77 -10.43 -15.34
CA GLN A 123 4.70 -9.13 -16.02
C GLN A 123 4.11 -8.05 -15.10
N GLU A 124 3.10 -8.38 -14.30
CA GLU A 124 2.50 -7.46 -13.32
C GLU A 124 3.52 -7.09 -12.23
N GLN A 125 4.28 -8.09 -11.73
CA GLN A 125 5.34 -7.87 -10.76
C GLN A 125 6.43 -6.94 -11.31
N LYS A 126 6.85 -7.14 -12.56
CA LYS A 126 7.80 -6.24 -13.24
C LYS A 126 7.25 -4.82 -13.39
N SER A 127 5.98 -4.69 -13.78
CA SER A 127 5.33 -3.37 -13.89
C SER A 127 5.27 -2.68 -12.53
N TYR A 128 4.92 -3.40 -11.46
CA TYR A 128 4.95 -2.87 -10.10
C TYR A 128 6.35 -2.36 -9.70
N ILE A 129 7.39 -3.18 -9.91
CA ILE A 129 8.78 -2.78 -9.61
C ILE A 129 9.17 -1.53 -10.40
N GLN A 130 8.75 -1.42 -11.65
CA GLN A 130 9.00 -0.23 -12.46
C GLN A 130 8.29 1.01 -11.90
N GLN A 131 7.04 0.87 -11.41
CA GLN A 131 6.32 1.96 -10.74
C GLN A 131 7.07 2.43 -9.48
N VAL A 132 7.52 1.49 -8.66
CA VAL A 132 8.35 1.81 -7.47
C VAL A 132 9.60 2.58 -7.86
N LYS A 133 10.34 2.10 -8.86
CA LYS A 133 11.58 2.75 -9.34
C LYS A 133 11.34 4.14 -9.91
N THR A 134 10.19 4.37 -10.51
CA THR A 134 9.82 5.69 -11.04
C THR A 134 9.44 6.64 -9.91
N ALA A 135 8.60 6.19 -8.99
CA ALA A 135 7.93 7.06 -8.02
C ALA A 135 8.77 7.36 -6.77
N VAL A 136 9.66 6.44 -6.38
CA VAL A 136 10.45 6.57 -5.15
C VAL A 136 11.73 7.36 -5.42
N GLN A 137 12.02 8.31 -4.53
CA GLN A 137 13.25 9.11 -4.58
C GLN A 137 14.50 8.24 -4.42
N PRO A 138 15.65 8.66 -4.98
CA PRO A 138 16.93 8.04 -4.64
C PRO A 138 17.14 8.00 -3.12
N LEU A 139 17.56 6.86 -2.58
CA LEU A 139 17.70 6.60 -1.14
C LEU A 139 16.36 6.61 -0.36
N GLY A 140 15.24 6.61 -1.04
CA GLY A 140 13.94 6.40 -0.42
C GLY A 140 13.74 4.95 0.03
N TYR A 141 12.64 4.69 0.69
CA TYR A 141 12.35 3.41 1.33
C TYR A 141 11.14 2.73 0.69
N VAL A 142 11.22 1.41 0.60
CA VAL A 142 10.12 0.57 0.11
C VAL A 142 9.78 -0.45 1.20
N ILE A 143 8.56 -0.40 1.70
CA ILE A 143 8.01 -1.33 2.69
C ILE A 143 6.97 -2.18 1.97
N VAL A 144 7.22 -3.48 1.85
CA VAL A 144 6.29 -4.42 1.22
C VAL A 144 6.00 -5.56 2.17
N ALA A 145 4.72 -5.80 2.44
CA ALA A 145 4.26 -6.92 3.25
C ALA A 145 3.32 -7.83 2.43
N THR A 146 3.63 -9.12 2.41
CA THR A 146 2.88 -10.15 1.68
C THR A 146 2.49 -11.30 2.60
N PHE A 147 1.69 -12.24 2.12
CA PHE A 147 1.54 -13.51 2.82
C PHE A 147 2.82 -14.34 2.71
N ALA A 148 3.21 -14.92 3.86
CA ALA A 148 4.29 -15.89 3.96
C ALA A 148 3.89 -17.24 3.33
N GLU A 149 4.87 -18.14 3.15
CA GLU A 149 4.67 -19.45 2.49
C GLU A 149 3.61 -20.33 3.15
N ASP A 150 3.42 -20.18 4.46
CA ASP A 150 2.44 -20.89 5.27
C ASP A 150 1.10 -20.12 5.41
N GLY A 151 1.02 -18.92 4.82
CA GLY A 151 -0.18 -18.09 4.80
C GLY A 151 -1.27 -18.63 3.87
N PRO A 152 -2.44 -17.95 3.81
CA PRO A 152 -3.53 -18.29 2.90
C PRO A 152 -3.12 -18.26 1.42
N VAL A 153 -3.69 -19.14 0.62
CA VAL A 153 -3.51 -19.15 -0.85
C VAL A 153 -4.45 -18.19 -1.58
N GLN A 154 -5.42 -17.64 -0.86
CA GLN A 154 -6.39 -16.68 -1.39
C GLN A 154 -6.67 -15.58 -0.37
N CYS A 155 -6.96 -14.39 -0.86
CA CYS A 155 -7.45 -13.27 -0.07
C CYS A 155 -8.68 -12.69 -0.77
N SER A 156 -9.78 -12.54 -0.03
CA SER A 156 -11.06 -12.04 -0.58
C SER A 156 -11.57 -12.80 -1.82
N GLY A 157 -11.28 -14.11 -1.93
CA GLY A 157 -11.65 -14.93 -3.08
C GLY A 157 -10.74 -14.77 -4.31
N LEU A 158 -9.69 -13.98 -4.22
CA LEU A 158 -8.66 -13.86 -5.26
C LEU A 158 -7.44 -14.70 -4.88
N GLU A 159 -6.80 -15.30 -5.88
CA GLU A 159 -5.52 -15.99 -5.70
C GLU A 159 -4.43 -14.99 -5.33
N VAL A 160 -3.48 -15.44 -4.50
CA VAL A 160 -2.33 -14.64 -4.11
C VAL A 160 -1.04 -15.43 -4.27
N GLN A 161 0.02 -14.71 -4.63
CA GLN A 161 1.38 -15.22 -4.58
C GLN A 161 1.89 -15.08 -3.14
N ARG A 162 2.30 -16.19 -2.54
CA ARG A 162 2.97 -16.22 -1.22
C ARG A 162 4.47 -16.14 -1.42
N TYR A 163 5.17 -15.58 -0.46
CA TYR A 163 6.61 -15.37 -0.56
C TYR A 163 7.33 -15.83 0.69
N SER A 164 8.44 -16.56 0.52
CA SER A 164 9.48 -16.60 1.54
C SER A 164 10.22 -15.25 1.58
N ILE A 165 10.96 -15.01 2.65
CA ILE A 165 11.82 -13.82 2.76
C ILE A 165 12.77 -13.75 1.57
N ALA A 166 13.43 -14.87 1.23
CA ALA A 166 14.37 -14.92 0.12
C ALA A 166 13.73 -14.63 -1.24
N GLN A 167 12.53 -15.14 -1.48
CA GLN A 167 11.79 -14.88 -2.72
C GLN A 167 11.37 -13.41 -2.82
N LEU A 168 10.88 -12.80 -1.73
CA LEU A 168 10.53 -11.39 -1.74
C LEU A 168 11.76 -10.50 -1.94
N GLN A 169 12.89 -10.83 -1.31
CA GLN A 169 14.15 -10.14 -1.53
C GLN A 169 14.66 -10.23 -2.98
N GLN A 170 14.42 -11.34 -3.68
CA GLN A 170 14.75 -11.47 -5.10
C GLN A 170 13.93 -10.54 -6.00
N GLN A 171 12.69 -10.21 -5.62
CA GLN A 171 11.88 -9.25 -6.36
C GLN A 171 12.44 -7.82 -6.23
N PHE A 172 13.01 -7.50 -5.07
CA PHE A 172 13.59 -6.20 -4.73
C PHE A 172 15.10 -6.37 -4.49
N ALA A 173 15.85 -6.66 -5.56
CA ALA A 173 17.28 -6.99 -5.47
C ALA A 173 18.17 -5.87 -6.00
N GLU A 174 19.46 -5.97 -5.70
CA GLU A 174 20.48 -5.12 -6.31
C GLU A 174 20.51 -5.26 -7.85
N PRO A 175 20.90 -4.21 -8.58
CA PRO A 175 21.47 -2.96 -8.05
C PRO A 175 20.43 -1.91 -7.63
N ASP A 176 19.14 -2.14 -7.85
CA ASP A 176 18.09 -1.12 -7.68
C ASP A 176 17.66 -0.97 -6.21
N PHE A 177 17.70 -2.06 -5.44
CA PHE A 177 17.24 -2.06 -4.06
C PHE A 177 18.26 -2.73 -3.13
N ARG A 178 18.33 -2.24 -1.89
CA ARG A 178 19.13 -2.84 -0.82
C ARG A 178 18.26 -3.05 0.41
N LEU A 179 18.33 -4.25 0.98
CA LEU A 179 17.68 -4.53 2.26
C LEU A 179 18.33 -3.69 3.38
N VAL A 180 17.50 -3.10 4.24
CA VAL A 180 17.87 -2.30 5.41
C VAL A 180 17.26 -2.86 6.68
#